data_d4139c72e0b162cc5bc2a59eea70dceb
#
_entry.id   d4139c72e0b162cc5bc2a59eea70dceb
#
_cell.length_a   1.000
_cell.length_b   1.000
_cell.length_c   1.000
_cell.angle_alpha   90.00
_cell.angle_beta   90.00
_cell.angle_gamma   90.00
#
_symmetry.space_group_name_H-M   'P 1'
#
loop_
_entity.id
_entity.type
_entity.pdbx_description
1 polymer ?
#
loop_
_entity_poly.entity_id
_entity_poly.type
_entity_poly.pdbx_seq_one_letter_code
_entity_poly.pdbx_strand_id
1 'polypeptide(L)'
;MWNWPLTQRRLAERSLLVRALLATTSALSFAACSPDSGTAEDRADAFRSPLGYMAPEPQRPGSPAAGYDALVNKAYVTCGIPYAAYKRSGSFPAAERRLPGRTGRNAELPYNLTAHVSRSGVEVVAFNCLTCHAAEFNGQLIVGLGNESLDFTRDARTVAEAAGTNVAGTAETAEWRKWADRMAAIAPYIKTDTIGVNPAVNLTWALFAHRDARTLAWSDKLLIEPPPEKPLPVSVPPWWRMKKKNTMFYTAAGRGDHARAMILASTLCTDSVEEARAIDAYAPDIRAYIASLEPPKYPFDIDRKLADQGRGVFLQHCSACHGTYGADATYPNLVVGLDVVGTDPALARTAVNGEEDRFFRWMAQSFYGKNSRLAPAPGYVAPPLDGVWATAPYLHNGSIPTIAALLESAKRPKYWVRSVESPGFDPRALGWTYAERAYGKAGAADADERKRIYDTTLPGYSNQGHTFGDVLATAERAAVLEYLKTL
;
A
#
# COMPACT_ATOMS: atom_id res chain seq x y z
N MET A 1 21.99 35.07 34.52
CA MET A 1 23.26 35.66 34.98
C MET A 1 24.35 34.62 34.95
N TRP A 2 25.51 35.03 34.40
CA TRP A 2 26.80 34.33 34.25
C TRP A 2 26.90 33.41 33.03
N ASN A 3 27.34 33.87 31.89
CA ASN A 3 28.58 34.40 31.30
C ASN A 3 29.65 33.34 31.01
N TRP A 4 29.94 33.29 29.74
CA TRP A 4 31.05 32.79 28.93
C TRP A 4 32.46 33.09 29.48
N PRO A 5 33.60 32.55 28.96
CA PRO A 5 34.04 32.84 27.58
C PRO A 5 34.82 31.73 26.80
N LEU A 6 34.95 32.03 25.51
CA LEU A 6 35.84 31.53 24.44
C LEU A 6 37.33 31.50 24.77
N THR A 7 38.07 30.55 24.20
CA THR A 7 39.41 30.84 23.64
C THR A 7 39.76 29.92 22.47
N GLN A 8 40.17 30.56 21.39
CA GLN A 8 40.85 30.03 20.18
C GLN A 8 42.36 29.84 20.42
N ARG A 9 42.98 28.98 19.59
CA ARG A 9 44.29 29.13 18.90
C ARG A 9 44.61 27.80 18.22
N ARG A 10 44.71 27.73 16.95
CA ARG A 10 45.60 28.09 15.80
C ARG A 10 46.94 27.34 15.77
N LEU A 11 47.27 26.87 14.53
CA LEU A 11 48.54 26.69 13.81
C LEU A 11 49.37 25.40 14.13
N ALA A 12 50.09 24.76 13.23
CA ALA A 12 50.33 24.87 11.78
C ALA A 12 51.21 23.67 11.34
N GLU A 13 51.10 23.32 10.07
CA GLU A 13 52.06 22.80 9.09
C GLU A 13 53.34 22.04 9.51
N ARG A 14 53.64 20.95 8.77
CA ARG A 14 54.83 20.63 7.94
C ARG A 14 54.76 19.18 7.46
N SER A 15 54.65 18.94 6.25
CA SER A 15 55.42 18.55 5.05
C SER A 15 56.65 17.69 5.28
N LEU A 16 56.79 16.56 4.53
CA LEU A 16 57.80 16.17 3.54
C LEU A 16 57.98 14.66 3.41
N LEU A 17 57.74 14.16 2.22
CA LEU A 17 58.46 13.21 1.35
C LEU A 17 59.43 12.21 1.99
N VAL A 18 59.34 10.89 1.62
CA VAL A 18 60.44 10.09 1.05
C VAL A 18 59.91 8.87 0.24
N ARG A 19 60.64 8.56 -0.79
CA ARG A 19 60.39 7.66 -1.96
C ARG A 19 60.55 6.16 -1.68
N ALA A 20 59.75 5.44 -2.45
CA ALA A 20 60.03 4.20 -3.25
C ALA A 20 60.94 3.08 -2.71
N LEU A 21 60.40 1.85 -2.76
CA LEU A 21 61.10 0.69 -3.34
C LEU A 21 60.11 -0.41 -3.74
N LEU A 22 60.36 -0.93 -4.94
CA LEU A 22 59.65 -2.04 -5.58
C LEU A 22 59.91 -3.36 -4.87
N ALA A 23 58.88 -4.17 -4.68
CA ALA A 23 59.00 -5.63 -4.60
C ALA A 23 57.75 -6.28 -5.17
N THR A 24 57.94 -6.99 -6.25
CA THR A 24 56.95 -7.84 -6.96
C THR A 24 56.70 -9.09 -6.12
N THR A 25 55.45 -9.34 -5.76
CA THR A 25 54.94 -10.66 -5.41
C THR A 25 53.56 -10.87 -5.99
N SER A 26 53.44 -11.90 -6.82
CA SER A 26 52.20 -12.39 -7.41
C SER A 26 51.26 -12.82 -6.28
N ALA A 27 50.08 -12.21 -6.21
CA ALA A 27 48.98 -12.65 -5.37
C ALA A 27 47.77 -12.95 -6.22
N LEU A 28 47.28 -14.16 -6.08
CA LEU A 28 46.02 -14.66 -6.66
C LEU A 28 44.86 -13.74 -6.29
N SER A 29 44.21 -13.25 -7.31
CA SER A 29 43.00 -12.44 -7.18
C SER A 29 41.82 -13.32 -6.78
N PHE A 30 41.43 -13.28 -5.53
CA PHE A 30 40.06 -13.59 -5.12
C PHE A 30 39.19 -12.38 -5.50
N ALA A 31 38.37 -12.54 -6.52
CA ALA A 31 37.33 -11.57 -6.86
C ALA A 31 36.26 -11.60 -5.75
N ALA A 32 36.42 -10.72 -4.74
CA ALA A 32 35.32 -10.35 -3.87
C ALA A 32 34.38 -9.43 -4.68
N CYS A 33 33.15 -9.87 -4.88
CA CYS A 33 32.08 -8.98 -5.37
C CYS A 33 31.90 -7.85 -4.34
N SER A 34 32.52 -6.71 -4.60
CA SER A 34 32.20 -5.46 -3.91
C SER A 34 30.85 -4.96 -4.45
N PRO A 35 29.95 -4.45 -3.61
CA PRO A 35 28.76 -3.78 -4.10
C PRO A 35 29.20 -2.54 -4.89
N ASP A 36 28.63 -2.43 -6.07
CA ASP A 36 28.83 -1.41 -7.08
C ASP A 36 28.83 0.00 -6.48
N SER A 37 30.00 0.61 -6.35
CA SER A 37 30.15 2.01 -5.98
C SER A 37 30.05 2.87 -7.24
N GLY A 38 28.91 2.86 -7.93
CA GLY A 38 28.62 3.78 -8.99
C GLY A 38 28.83 5.23 -8.52
N THR A 39 29.47 6.04 -9.35
CA THR A 39 29.71 7.45 -9.04
C THR A 39 28.40 8.21 -8.84
N ALA A 40 28.44 9.40 -8.27
CA ALA A 40 27.24 10.24 -8.16
C ALA A 40 26.65 10.59 -9.55
N GLU A 41 27.49 10.60 -10.59
CA GLU A 41 27.07 10.78 -11.97
C GLU A 41 26.42 9.52 -12.56
N ASP A 42 26.94 8.33 -12.29
CA ASP A 42 26.28 7.05 -12.68
C ASP A 42 24.92 6.89 -12.01
N ARG A 43 24.80 7.37 -10.76
CA ARG A 43 23.51 7.45 -10.07
C ARG A 43 22.59 8.50 -10.66
N ALA A 44 23.12 9.67 -11.05
CA ALA A 44 22.35 10.70 -11.73
C ALA A 44 21.88 10.28 -13.13
N ASP A 45 22.69 9.51 -13.87
CA ASP A 45 22.30 8.97 -15.17
C ASP A 45 21.34 7.76 -15.07
N ALA A 46 21.42 6.95 -14.02
CA ALA A 46 20.38 5.97 -13.69
C ALA A 46 19.03 6.64 -13.36
N PHE A 47 19.03 7.88 -12.89
CA PHE A 47 17.83 8.71 -12.69
C PHE A 47 17.35 9.44 -13.97
N ARG A 48 18.23 9.66 -14.94
CA ARG A 48 17.91 10.24 -16.26
C ARG A 48 17.47 9.20 -17.29
N SER A 49 17.87 7.96 -17.11
CA SER A 49 17.26 6.83 -17.81
C SER A 49 15.91 6.59 -17.15
N PRO A 50 14.77 6.68 -17.85
CA PRO A 50 13.47 6.71 -17.21
C PRO A 50 13.17 5.49 -16.35
N LEU A 51 14.07 4.48 -16.19
CA LEU A 51 13.46 3.19 -16.01
C LEU A 51 14.38 2.16 -15.37
N GLY A 52 14.13 1.93 -14.09
CA GLY A 52 14.46 0.64 -13.51
C GLY A 52 13.46 -0.42 -13.96
N TYR A 53 13.79 -1.22 -14.98
CA TYR A 53 13.03 -2.44 -15.29
C TYR A 53 13.05 -3.41 -14.12
N MET A 54 11.86 -3.84 -13.70
CA MET A 54 11.71 -4.82 -12.65
C MET A 54 11.56 -6.21 -13.27
N ALA A 55 12.62 -7.01 -13.19
CA ALA A 55 12.60 -8.37 -13.69
C ALA A 55 11.58 -9.24 -12.92
N PRO A 56 10.92 -10.22 -13.57
CA PRO A 56 10.07 -11.18 -12.88
C PRO A 56 10.91 -12.09 -11.97
N GLU A 57 10.35 -12.41 -10.81
CA GLU A 57 10.94 -13.36 -9.88
C GLU A 57 10.00 -14.57 -9.68
N PRO A 58 10.54 -15.76 -9.33
CA PRO A 58 9.75 -16.96 -9.17
C PRO A 58 8.62 -16.78 -8.15
N GLN A 59 7.43 -17.23 -8.51
CA GLN A 59 6.24 -17.22 -7.67
C GLN A 59 5.84 -18.66 -7.37
N ARG A 60 5.47 -18.97 -6.12
CA ARG A 60 4.93 -20.28 -5.79
C ARG A 60 3.62 -20.51 -6.55
N PRO A 61 3.40 -21.71 -7.14
CA PRO A 61 2.14 -22.03 -7.80
C PRO A 61 0.99 -22.10 -6.78
N GLY A 62 -0.24 -21.88 -7.25
CA GLY A 62 -1.47 -21.97 -6.45
C GLY A 62 -2.69 -22.18 -7.35
N SER A 63 -3.79 -22.57 -6.74
CA SER A 63 -5.09 -22.76 -7.39
C SER A 63 -6.01 -21.56 -7.15
N PRO A 64 -6.54 -20.89 -8.19
CA PRO A 64 -7.50 -19.80 -8.02
C PRO A 64 -8.77 -20.22 -7.24
N ALA A 65 -9.28 -21.42 -7.48
CA ALA A 65 -10.48 -21.90 -6.79
C ALA A 65 -10.22 -22.15 -5.29
N ALA A 66 -9.10 -22.80 -4.94
CA ALA A 66 -8.68 -22.95 -3.55
C ALA A 66 -8.35 -21.60 -2.91
N GLY A 67 -7.85 -20.65 -3.69
CA GLY A 67 -7.55 -19.30 -3.25
C GLY A 67 -8.79 -18.49 -2.88
N TYR A 68 -9.86 -18.60 -3.67
CA TYR A 68 -11.13 -17.98 -3.30
C TYR A 68 -11.70 -18.60 -2.01
N ASP A 69 -11.72 -19.91 -1.92
CA ASP A 69 -12.18 -20.59 -0.69
C ASP A 69 -11.36 -20.15 0.53
N ALA A 70 -10.04 -20.12 0.41
CA ALA A 70 -9.17 -19.68 1.49
C ALA A 70 -9.42 -18.20 1.86
N LEU A 71 -9.59 -17.32 0.87
CA LEU A 71 -9.85 -15.89 1.10
C LEU A 71 -11.13 -15.65 1.89
N VAL A 72 -12.21 -16.42 1.61
CA VAL A 72 -13.52 -16.17 2.20
C VAL A 72 -13.80 -17.02 3.45
N ASN A 73 -13.07 -18.11 3.67
CA ASN A 73 -13.30 -19.04 4.76
C ASN A 73 -12.14 -19.21 5.75
N LYS A 74 -10.90 -18.90 5.38
CA LYS A 74 -9.74 -19.05 6.27
C LYS A 74 -9.29 -17.71 6.84
N ALA A 75 -9.01 -17.69 8.14
CA ALA A 75 -8.55 -16.48 8.82
C ALA A 75 -7.08 -16.25 8.54
N TYR A 76 -6.77 -15.08 8.08
CA TYR A 76 -5.42 -14.57 7.93
C TYR A 76 -4.98 -13.76 9.17
N VAL A 77 -5.93 -13.16 9.91
CA VAL A 77 -5.74 -12.61 11.26
C VAL A 77 -6.46 -13.55 12.24
N THR A 78 -5.72 -14.14 13.17
CA THR A 78 -6.17 -15.26 13.98
C THR A 78 -6.53 -14.90 15.44
N CYS A 79 -6.52 -13.63 15.80
CA CYS A 79 -7.10 -13.09 17.04
C CYS A 79 -8.08 -11.97 16.70
N GLY A 80 -9.00 -11.65 17.59
CA GLY A 80 -10.02 -10.66 17.31
C GLY A 80 -11.06 -10.55 18.40
N ILE A 81 -12.25 -10.12 18.00
CA ILE A 81 -13.41 -10.03 18.88
C ILE A 81 -14.03 -11.43 19.04
N PRO A 82 -14.33 -11.91 20.26
CA PRO A 82 -15.05 -13.15 20.43
C PRO A 82 -16.35 -13.17 19.60
N TYR A 83 -16.59 -14.23 18.85
CA TYR A 83 -17.77 -14.33 17.99
C TYR A 83 -19.08 -14.15 18.75
N ALA A 84 -19.18 -14.69 19.98
CA ALA A 84 -20.35 -14.51 20.81
C ALA A 84 -20.54 -13.02 21.22
N ALA A 85 -19.46 -12.28 21.51
CA ALA A 85 -19.52 -10.85 21.77
C ALA A 85 -19.96 -10.06 20.51
N TYR A 86 -19.43 -10.42 19.33
CA TYR A 86 -19.89 -9.85 18.07
C TYR A 86 -21.39 -10.07 17.85
N LYS A 87 -21.90 -11.28 18.13
CA LYS A 87 -23.35 -11.58 18.04
C LYS A 87 -24.17 -10.72 19.02
N ARG A 88 -23.71 -10.54 20.25
CA ARG A 88 -24.38 -9.69 21.26
C ARG A 88 -24.42 -8.22 20.88
N SER A 89 -23.50 -7.74 20.05
CA SER A 89 -23.51 -6.35 19.57
C SER A 89 -24.67 -6.03 18.63
N GLY A 90 -25.36 -7.04 18.08
CA GLY A 90 -26.45 -6.86 17.11
C GLY A 90 -26.01 -6.35 15.73
N SER A 91 -24.70 -6.27 15.47
CA SER A 91 -24.14 -5.75 14.22
C SER A 91 -24.13 -6.84 13.13
N PHE A 92 -25.27 -7.07 12.49
CA PHE A 92 -25.39 -8.00 11.38
C PHE A 92 -25.36 -7.29 10.03
N PRO A 93 -24.61 -7.81 9.05
CA PRO A 93 -24.56 -7.22 7.73
C PRO A 93 -25.86 -7.44 6.99
N ALA A 94 -26.20 -6.51 6.11
CA ALA A 94 -27.17 -6.71 5.06
C ALA A 94 -26.72 -7.88 4.13
N ALA A 95 -27.69 -8.52 3.45
CA ALA A 95 -27.42 -9.71 2.65
C ALA A 95 -26.42 -9.45 1.52
N GLU A 96 -26.47 -8.28 0.91
CA GLU A 96 -25.59 -7.82 -0.17
C GLU A 96 -24.13 -7.65 0.25
N ARG A 97 -23.87 -7.59 1.55
CA ARG A 97 -22.49 -7.56 2.09
C ARG A 97 -21.92 -8.95 2.41
N ARG A 98 -22.61 -9.99 2.00
CA ARG A 98 -22.15 -11.37 2.14
C ARG A 98 -21.56 -11.87 0.83
N LEU A 99 -20.52 -12.70 0.93
CA LEU A 99 -19.90 -13.31 -0.25
C LEU A 99 -20.44 -14.73 -0.47
N PRO A 100 -20.61 -15.18 -1.72
CA PRO A 100 -20.94 -16.57 -2.02
C PRO A 100 -19.82 -17.51 -1.58
N GLY A 101 -20.13 -18.80 -1.40
CA GLY A 101 -19.16 -19.85 -1.06
C GLY A 101 -18.63 -19.80 0.38
N ARG A 102 -19.12 -18.89 1.23
CA ARG A 102 -18.79 -18.87 2.65
C ARG A 102 -19.53 -19.98 3.40
N THR A 103 -18.84 -20.60 4.34
CA THR A 103 -19.36 -21.74 5.11
C THR A 103 -19.30 -21.48 6.62
N GLY A 104 -20.07 -22.25 7.39
CA GLY A 104 -20.10 -22.15 8.85
C GLY A 104 -20.36 -20.72 9.34
N ARG A 105 -19.58 -20.26 10.31
CA ARG A 105 -19.72 -18.91 10.87
C ARG A 105 -19.46 -17.81 9.85
N ASN A 106 -18.61 -18.08 8.86
CA ASN A 106 -18.30 -17.09 7.82
C ASN A 106 -19.52 -16.75 6.95
N ALA A 107 -20.46 -17.66 6.77
CA ALA A 107 -21.69 -17.41 6.03
C ALA A 107 -22.59 -16.32 6.68
N GLU A 108 -22.42 -16.08 7.97
CA GLU A 108 -23.19 -15.07 8.73
C GLU A 108 -22.48 -13.71 8.79
N LEU A 109 -21.18 -13.64 8.42
CA LEU A 109 -20.35 -12.46 8.55
C LEU A 109 -20.34 -11.59 7.27
N PRO A 110 -20.09 -10.28 7.38
CA PRO A 110 -19.82 -9.44 6.22
C PRO A 110 -18.53 -9.85 5.53
N TYR A 111 -18.37 -9.46 4.27
CA TYR A 111 -17.24 -9.84 3.41
C TYR A 111 -15.86 -9.58 4.03
N ASN A 112 -15.73 -8.52 4.81
CA ASN A 112 -14.48 -8.02 5.37
C ASN A 112 -14.09 -8.62 6.73
N LEU A 113 -14.89 -9.56 7.26
CA LEU A 113 -14.61 -10.27 8.51
C LEU A 113 -14.52 -11.79 8.28
N THR A 114 -13.69 -12.47 9.06
CA THR A 114 -13.55 -13.91 9.03
C THR A 114 -13.52 -14.48 10.45
N ALA A 115 -14.25 -15.58 10.68
CA ALA A 115 -14.24 -16.30 11.94
C ALA A 115 -13.07 -17.28 12.01
N HIS A 116 -12.53 -17.46 13.19
CA HIS A 116 -11.45 -18.41 13.50
C HIS A 116 -11.64 -18.99 14.90
N VAL A 117 -11.27 -20.26 15.06
CA VAL A 117 -11.18 -20.87 16.40
C VAL A 117 -9.75 -20.67 16.90
N SER A 118 -9.58 -19.89 17.96
CA SER A 118 -8.29 -19.62 18.58
C SER A 118 -7.69 -20.86 19.22
N ARG A 119 -6.43 -20.81 19.63
CA ARG A 119 -5.78 -21.92 20.37
C ARG A 119 -6.45 -22.25 21.70
N SER A 120 -7.11 -21.28 22.32
CA SER A 120 -7.89 -21.51 23.55
C SER A 120 -9.25 -22.15 23.32
N GLY A 121 -9.64 -22.41 22.06
CA GLY A 121 -10.93 -22.93 21.69
C GLY A 121 -12.05 -21.88 21.58
N VAL A 122 -11.74 -20.59 21.80
CA VAL A 122 -12.71 -19.49 21.62
C VAL A 122 -12.84 -19.14 20.14
N GLU A 123 -14.07 -19.11 19.62
CA GLU A 123 -14.35 -18.54 18.29
C GLU A 123 -14.16 -17.03 18.33
N VAL A 124 -13.33 -16.48 17.43
CA VAL A 124 -13.06 -15.05 17.27
C VAL A 124 -13.39 -14.57 15.86
N VAL A 125 -13.65 -13.29 15.71
CA VAL A 125 -13.90 -12.61 14.44
C VAL A 125 -12.85 -11.53 14.26
N ALA A 126 -12.21 -11.52 13.08
CA ALA A 126 -11.17 -10.55 12.75
C ALA A 126 -11.34 -10.02 11.32
N PHE A 127 -10.68 -8.90 11.06
CA PHE A 127 -10.53 -8.35 9.72
C PHE A 127 -9.81 -9.34 8.80
N ASN A 128 -10.16 -9.28 7.52
CA ASN A 128 -9.48 -10.03 6.46
C ASN A 128 -8.98 -9.08 5.36
N CYS A 129 -8.36 -9.64 4.32
CA CYS A 129 -7.78 -8.88 3.21
C CYS A 129 -8.83 -7.97 2.50
N LEU A 130 -10.09 -8.38 2.49
CA LEU A 130 -11.18 -7.65 1.83
C LEU A 130 -11.60 -6.38 2.58
N THR A 131 -11.13 -6.16 3.80
CA THR A 131 -11.33 -4.87 4.50
C THR A 131 -10.75 -3.73 3.67
N CYS A 132 -9.56 -3.92 3.11
CA CYS A 132 -8.89 -2.93 2.26
C CYS A 132 -9.12 -3.19 0.76
N HIS A 133 -9.38 -4.44 0.34
CA HIS A 133 -9.40 -4.82 -1.07
C HIS A 133 -10.77 -5.35 -1.53
N ALA A 134 -11.84 -4.78 -1.02
CA ALA A 134 -13.17 -4.85 -1.62
C ALA A 134 -13.92 -3.55 -1.33
N ALA A 135 -14.55 -2.99 -2.34
CA ALA A 135 -15.31 -1.76 -2.24
C ALA A 135 -16.57 -1.81 -3.09
N GLU A 136 -17.55 -0.99 -2.73
CA GLU A 136 -18.76 -0.82 -3.53
C GLU A 136 -18.51 0.17 -4.67
N PHE A 137 -18.92 -0.21 -5.87
CA PHE A 137 -18.97 0.66 -7.03
C PHE A 137 -20.32 0.47 -7.75
N ASN A 138 -21.04 1.56 -7.97
CA ASN A 138 -22.35 1.53 -8.62
C ASN A 138 -23.32 0.51 -8.00
N GLY A 139 -23.36 0.44 -6.66
CA GLY A 139 -24.23 -0.45 -5.90
C GLY A 139 -23.80 -1.93 -5.88
N GLN A 140 -22.63 -2.26 -6.42
CA GLN A 140 -22.11 -3.63 -6.44
C GLN A 140 -20.81 -3.71 -5.62
N LEU A 141 -20.68 -4.74 -4.80
CA LEU A 141 -19.43 -5.06 -4.11
C LEU A 141 -18.45 -5.70 -5.11
N ILE A 142 -17.29 -5.05 -5.29
CA ILE A 142 -16.24 -5.51 -6.20
C ILE A 142 -15.05 -6.00 -5.38
N VAL A 143 -14.83 -7.31 -5.41
CA VAL A 143 -13.64 -7.93 -4.81
C VAL A 143 -12.41 -7.56 -5.63
N GLY A 144 -11.39 -7.07 -4.94
CA GLY A 144 -10.16 -6.60 -5.56
C GLY A 144 -10.10 -5.09 -5.84
N LEU A 145 -11.21 -4.37 -5.68
CA LEU A 145 -11.21 -2.90 -5.71
C LEU A 145 -10.67 -2.35 -4.38
N GLY A 146 -9.80 -1.34 -4.45
CA GLY A 146 -9.30 -0.63 -3.28
C GLY A 146 -10.42 0.08 -2.52
N ASN A 147 -10.47 -0.12 -1.20
CA ASN A 147 -11.45 0.54 -0.35
C ASN A 147 -10.89 1.87 0.18
N GLU A 148 -11.18 2.91 -0.55
CA GLU A 148 -10.75 4.28 -0.23
C GLU A 148 -11.73 5.00 0.72
N SER A 149 -12.65 4.28 1.38
CA SER A 149 -13.60 4.82 2.34
C SER A 149 -13.33 4.39 3.80
N LEU A 150 -12.21 3.72 4.04
CA LEU A 150 -11.80 3.32 5.38
C LEU A 150 -11.48 4.53 6.25
N ASP A 151 -12.01 4.55 7.48
CA ASP A 151 -11.77 5.61 8.45
C ASP A 151 -10.74 5.19 9.51
N PHE A 152 -9.47 5.46 9.24
CA PHE A 152 -8.37 5.31 10.21
C PHE A 152 -8.09 6.61 11.00
N THR A 153 -8.97 7.61 10.93
CA THR A 153 -8.83 8.83 11.74
C THR A 153 -9.24 8.62 13.20
N ARG A 154 -9.92 7.52 13.48
CA ARG A 154 -10.28 7.11 14.84
C ARG A 154 -9.10 6.41 15.51
N ASP A 155 -8.94 6.65 16.81
CA ASP A 155 -7.95 5.91 17.60
C ASP A 155 -8.34 4.42 17.68
N ALA A 156 -7.44 3.54 17.27
CA ALA A 156 -7.69 2.11 17.26
C ALA A 156 -7.91 1.54 18.68
N ARG A 157 -7.38 2.18 19.72
CA ARG A 157 -7.68 1.85 21.14
C ARG A 157 -9.16 1.99 21.43
N THR A 158 -9.72 3.15 21.10
CA THR A 158 -11.16 3.41 21.34
C THR A 158 -12.04 2.43 20.60
N VAL A 159 -11.66 2.05 19.36
CA VAL A 159 -12.38 1.03 18.60
C VAL A 159 -12.29 -0.34 19.26
N ALA A 160 -11.11 -0.72 19.76
CA ALA A 160 -10.91 -1.99 20.45
C ALA A 160 -11.65 -2.05 21.80
N GLU A 161 -11.65 -0.97 22.56
CA GLU A 161 -12.42 -0.84 23.82
C GLU A 161 -13.92 -0.95 23.57
N ALA A 162 -14.44 -0.23 22.57
CA ALA A 162 -15.86 -0.31 22.21
C ALA A 162 -16.27 -1.74 21.80
N ALA A 163 -15.41 -2.48 21.11
CA ALA A 163 -15.66 -3.88 20.77
C ALA A 163 -15.71 -4.79 22.01
N GLY A 164 -15.04 -4.41 23.10
CA GLY A 164 -15.02 -5.13 24.38
C GLY A 164 -16.28 -5.02 25.21
N THR A 165 -17.18 -4.06 24.92
CA THR A 165 -18.39 -3.82 25.73
C THR A 165 -19.36 -5.02 25.80
N ASN A 166 -19.31 -5.90 24.82
CA ASN A 166 -20.14 -7.10 24.73
C ASN A 166 -19.40 -8.40 25.09
N VAL A 167 -18.18 -8.32 25.60
CA VAL A 167 -17.37 -9.48 26.02
C VAL A 167 -17.86 -9.98 27.38
N ALA A 168 -17.97 -11.29 27.56
CA ALA A 168 -18.44 -11.91 28.80
C ALA A 168 -17.59 -13.14 29.18
N GLY A 169 -17.34 -13.25 30.49
CA GLY A 169 -16.57 -14.39 31.03
C GLY A 169 -15.06 -14.31 30.77
N THR A 170 -14.30 -15.17 31.44
CA THR A 170 -12.83 -15.14 31.45
C THR A 170 -12.20 -15.50 30.10
N ALA A 171 -12.75 -16.51 29.43
CA ALA A 171 -12.19 -17.01 28.16
C ALA A 171 -12.34 -15.96 27.04
N GLU A 172 -13.54 -15.38 26.87
CA GLU A 172 -13.74 -14.31 25.89
C GLU A 172 -12.90 -13.08 26.22
N THR A 173 -12.80 -12.72 27.50
CA THR A 173 -12.01 -11.57 27.95
C THR A 173 -10.52 -11.76 27.62
N ALA A 174 -9.97 -12.96 27.80
CA ALA A 174 -8.57 -13.23 27.48
C ALA A 174 -8.30 -13.09 25.97
N GLU A 175 -9.16 -13.64 25.12
CA GLU A 175 -9.00 -13.53 23.66
C GLU A 175 -9.19 -12.11 23.14
N TRP A 176 -10.20 -11.39 23.65
CA TRP A 176 -10.40 -9.98 23.32
C TRP A 176 -9.19 -9.14 23.73
N ARG A 177 -8.67 -9.31 24.96
CA ARG A 177 -7.49 -8.56 25.44
C ARG A 177 -6.28 -8.81 24.58
N LYS A 178 -6.03 -10.06 24.19
CA LYS A 178 -4.92 -10.40 23.28
C LYS A 178 -4.94 -9.52 22.01
N TRP A 179 -6.11 -9.33 21.43
CA TRP A 179 -6.28 -8.47 20.26
C TRP A 179 -6.27 -6.99 20.62
N ALA A 180 -7.01 -6.57 21.62
CA ALA A 180 -7.20 -5.17 22.01
C ALA A 180 -5.89 -4.52 22.47
N ASP A 181 -5.08 -5.22 23.27
CA ASP A 181 -3.79 -4.73 23.75
C ASP A 181 -2.80 -4.51 22.57
N ARG A 182 -2.81 -5.40 21.58
CA ARG A 182 -2.02 -5.24 20.35
C ARG A 182 -2.50 -4.08 19.48
N MET A 183 -3.81 -3.93 19.33
CA MET A 183 -4.37 -2.76 18.64
C MET A 183 -4.01 -1.46 19.37
N ALA A 184 -4.01 -1.46 20.70
CA ALA A 184 -3.58 -0.32 21.50
C ALA A 184 -2.09 0.00 21.32
N ALA A 185 -1.24 -1.03 21.25
CA ALA A 185 0.20 -0.87 21.04
C ALA A 185 0.55 -0.23 19.69
N ILE A 186 -0.17 -0.57 18.64
CA ILE A 186 0.08 -0.01 17.29
C ILE A 186 -0.75 1.25 16.99
N ALA A 187 -1.74 1.58 17.80
CA ALA A 187 -2.68 2.69 17.55
C ALA A 187 -2.00 4.03 17.24
N PRO A 188 -0.92 4.45 17.92
CA PRO A 188 -0.25 5.72 17.61
C PRO A 188 0.27 5.82 16.18
N TYR A 189 0.64 4.68 15.61
CA TYR A 189 1.32 4.60 14.30
C TYR A 189 0.37 4.41 13.11
N ILE A 190 -0.91 4.08 13.36
CA ILE A 190 -1.88 3.78 12.29
C ILE A 190 -2.99 4.82 12.17
N LYS A 191 -3.01 5.83 13.03
CA LYS A 191 -4.00 6.90 12.97
C LYS A 191 -3.66 7.86 11.83
N THR A 192 -4.61 8.05 10.91
CA THR A 192 -4.46 8.96 9.75
C THR A 192 -5.15 10.29 9.99
N ASP A 193 -4.84 11.29 9.17
CA ASP A 193 -5.48 12.61 9.23
C ASP A 193 -6.68 12.74 8.27
N THR A 194 -6.87 11.76 7.36
CA THR A 194 -7.89 11.84 6.29
C THR A 194 -8.56 10.49 6.12
N ILE A 195 -9.89 10.48 5.98
CA ILE A 195 -10.65 9.29 5.62
C ILE A 195 -10.23 8.83 4.21
N GLY A 196 -10.02 7.53 4.02
CA GLY A 196 -9.57 6.91 2.78
C GLY A 196 -8.06 6.78 2.67
N VAL A 197 -7.29 7.40 3.54
CA VAL A 197 -5.83 7.15 3.62
C VAL A 197 -5.58 5.81 4.28
N ASN A 198 -4.75 4.98 3.66
CA ASN A 198 -4.39 3.65 4.15
C ASN A 198 -3.05 3.68 4.91
N PRO A 199 -3.02 3.33 6.21
CA PRO A 199 -1.78 3.28 7.00
C PRO A 199 -1.02 1.96 6.90
N ALA A 200 -1.21 1.14 5.85
CA ALA A 200 -0.73 -0.24 5.81
C ALA A 200 0.79 -0.39 6.00
N VAL A 201 1.58 0.58 5.51
CA VAL A 201 3.04 0.60 5.71
C VAL A 201 3.35 0.73 7.20
N ASN A 202 2.83 1.76 7.85
CA ASN A 202 3.03 1.99 9.28
C ASN A 202 2.46 0.86 10.15
N LEU A 203 1.30 0.32 9.77
CA LEU A 203 0.72 -0.85 10.46
C LEU A 203 1.71 -2.02 10.45
N THR A 204 2.28 -2.33 9.31
CA THR A 204 3.25 -3.43 9.18
C THR A 204 4.50 -3.16 10.00
N TRP A 205 5.05 -1.95 9.91
CA TRP A 205 6.26 -1.57 10.66
C TRP A 205 6.03 -1.53 12.17
N ALA A 206 4.91 -1.04 12.63
CA ALA A 206 4.55 -1.06 14.05
C ALA A 206 4.43 -2.50 14.59
N LEU A 207 3.84 -3.41 13.80
CA LEU A 207 3.77 -4.83 14.16
C LEU A 207 5.17 -5.46 14.24
N PHE A 208 6.07 -5.14 13.30
CA PHE A 208 7.45 -5.63 13.35
C PHE A 208 8.20 -5.11 14.58
N ALA A 209 7.92 -3.86 14.99
CA ALA A 209 8.56 -3.26 16.17
C ALA A 209 8.23 -3.98 17.49
N HIS A 210 7.11 -4.69 17.55
CA HIS A 210 6.68 -5.47 18.69
C HIS A 210 6.97 -6.98 18.58
N ARG A 211 7.68 -7.43 17.51
CA ARG A 211 7.90 -8.86 17.30
C ARG A 211 9.36 -9.22 17.16
N ASP A 212 9.73 -10.31 17.82
CA ASP A 212 11.02 -10.96 17.54
C ASP A 212 11.03 -11.51 16.10
N ALA A 213 12.02 -11.11 15.31
CA ALA A 213 12.08 -11.47 13.90
C ALA A 213 12.19 -12.97 13.64
N ARG A 214 12.87 -13.73 14.52
CA ARG A 214 13.17 -15.16 14.31
C ARG A 214 12.04 -16.06 14.81
N THR A 215 11.48 -15.74 15.96
CA THR A 215 10.44 -16.55 16.61
C THR A 215 9.03 -16.09 16.31
N LEU A 216 8.86 -14.83 15.91
CA LEU A 216 7.60 -14.10 15.77
C LEU A 216 6.86 -13.88 17.09
N ALA A 217 7.49 -14.14 18.23
CA ALA A 217 6.90 -13.89 19.54
C ALA A 217 6.56 -12.40 19.71
N TRP A 218 5.39 -12.12 20.26
CA TRP A 218 4.96 -10.76 20.60
C TRP A 218 5.69 -10.25 21.85
N SER A 219 6.00 -8.97 21.85
CA SER A 219 6.52 -8.24 22.99
C SER A 219 5.67 -6.99 23.24
N ASP A 220 5.28 -6.78 24.48
CA ASP A 220 4.57 -5.55 24.90
C ASP A 220 5.51 -4.33 24.88
N LYS A 221 6.82 -4.57 24.83
CA LYS A 221 7.85 -3.54 24.66
C LYS A 221 8.33 -3.54 23.21
N LEU A 222 8.68 -2.36 22.72
CA LEU A 222 9.31 -2.21 21.43
C LEU A 222 10.67 -2.92 21.41
N LEU A 223 10.90 -3.77 20.43
CA LEU A 223 12.15 -4.50 20.20
C LEU A 223 13.07 -3.77 19.20
N ILE A 224 12.48 -2.97 18.33
CA ILE A 224 13.16 -2.04 17.44
C ILE A 224 12.39 -0.72 17.43
N GLU A 225 13.02 0.35 17.01
CA GLU A 225 12.37 1.67 16.88
C GLU A 225 11.14 1.59 15.96
N PRO A 226 9.97 2.10 16.37
CA PRO A 226 8.75 2.05 15.58
C PRO A 226 8.79 3.05 14.40
N PRO A 227 7.82 2.99 13.47
CA PRO A 227 7.66 4.01 12.45
C PRO A 227 7.21 5.35 13.07
N PRO A 228 7.29 6.46 12.33
CA PRO A 228 6.68 7.73 12.75
C PRO A 228 5.18 7.58 13.05
N GLU A 229 4.67 8.34 14.04
CA GLU A 229 3.24 8.30 14.43
C GLU A 229 2.28 8.83 13.35
N LYS A 230 2.78 9.55 12.35
CA LYS A 230 1.98 10.04 11.23
C LYS A 230 2.24 9.21 9.98
N PRO A 231 1.33 8.32 9.59
CA PRO A 231 1.44 7.59 8.34
C PRO A 231 1.46 8.52 7.13
N LEU A 232 2.32 8.22 6.16
CA LEU A 232 2.20 8.84 4.84
C LEU A 232 0.93 8.31 4.14
N PRO A 233 0.25 9.15 3.35
CA PRO A 233 -0.93 8.71 2.63
C PRO A 233 -0.56 7.74 1.52
N VAL A 234 -1.29 6.62 1.49
CA VAL A 234 -1.17 5.59 0.46
C VAL A 234 -2.57 5.19 0.01
N SER A 235 -2.82 5.18 -1.29
CA SER A 235 -4.03 4.64 -1.89
C SER A 235 -3.98 3.12 -1.94
N VAL A 236 -5.12 2.44 -1.86
CA VAL A 236 -5.18 0.97 -1.93
C VAL A 236 -5.21 0.53 -3.40
N PRO A 237 -4.17 -0.16 -3.90
CA PRO A 237 -4.14 -0.57 -5.30
C PRO A 237 -5.13 -1.69 -5.59
N PRO A 238 -5.75 -1.73 -6.79
CA PRO A 238 -6.62 -2.82 -7.18
C PRO A 238 -5.85 -4.12 -7.42
N TRP A 239 -6.46 -5.24 -7.04
CA TRP A 239 -5.84 -6.56 -7.10
C TRP A 239 -5.63 -7.11 -8.51
N TRP A 240 -6.55 -6.86 -9.44
CA TRP A 240 -6.47 -7.39 -10.81
C TRP A 240 -5.23 -6.92 -11.59
N ARG A 241 -4.55 -5.87 -11.13
CA ARG A 241 -3.27 -5.42 -11.71
C ARG A 241 -2.07 -6.29 -11.29
N MET A 242 -2.22 -7.11 -10.23
CA MET A 242 -1.11 -7.91 -9.70
C MET A 242 -0.58 -8.91 -10.72
N LYS A 243 -1.43 -9.48 -11.58
CA LYS A 243 -1.02 -10.46 -12.60
C LYS A 243 0.04 -9.96 -13.58
N LYS A 244 0.08 -8.64 -13.83
CA LYS A 244 1.04 -7.99 -14.74
C LYS A 244 2.29 -7.49 -14.04
N LYS A 245 2.26 -7.33 -12.70
CA LYS A 245 3.32 -6.69 -11.93
C LYS A 245 4.37 -7.70 -11.45
N ASN A 246 5.64 -7.38 -11.65
CA ASN A 246 6.77 -8.15 -11.16
C ASN A 246 7.17 -7.78 -9.71
N THR A 247 6.58 -6.72 -9.16
CA THR A 247 6.86 -6.24 -7.79
C THR A 247 5.57 -5.81 -7.11
N MET A 248 5.61 -5.74 -5.78
CA MET A 248 4.53 -5.22 -4.97
C MET A 248 4.84 -3.79 -4.49
N PHE A 249 3.78 -3.10 -4.09
CA PHE A 249 3.76 -1.73 -3.58
C PHE A 249 4.10 -0.67 -4.66
N TYR A 250 3.81 0.59 -4.35
CA TYR A 250 4.06 1.71 -5.27
C TYR A 250 5.54 1.97 -5.52
N THR A 251 6.37 1.73 -4.50
CA THR A 251 7.84 1.89 -4.56
C THR A 251 8.56 0.66 -5.09
N ALA A 252 7.83 -0.35 -5.60
CA ALA A 252 8.40 -1.64 -6.00
C ALA A 252 9.16 -2.36 -4.86
N ALA A 253 8.94 -2.02 -3.61
CA ALA A 253 9.71 -2.55 -2.49
C ALA A 253 9.52 -4.06 -2.28
N GLY A 254 8.33 -4.60 -2.55
CA GLY A 254 8.06 -6.04 -2.40
C GLY A 254 8.61 -6.84 -3.57
N ARG A 255 9.61 -7.68 -3.30
CA ARG A 255 10.31 -8.54 -4.26
C ARG A 255 10.21 -10.01 -3.88
N GLY A 256 10.46 -10.88 -4.87
CA GLY A 256 10.37 -12.33 -4.69
C GLY A 256 8.93 -12.81 -4.63
N ASP A 257 8.65 -13.77 -3.74
CA ASP A 257 7.33 -14.40 -3.61
C ASP A 257 6.28 -13.44 -3.03
N HIS A 258 5.38 -12.97 -3.87
CA HIS A 258 4.32 -12.04 -3.49
C HIS A 258 3.36 -12.63 -2.45
N ALA A 259 3.07 -13.95 -2.51
CA ALA A 259 2.20 -14.61 -1.56
C ALA A 259 2.69 -14.43 -0.12
N ARG A 260 4.01 -14.48 0.09
CA ARG A 260 4.62 -14.28 1.40
C ARG A 260 4.55 -12.82 1.89
N ALA A 261 4.76 -11.87 0.98
CA ALA A 261 4.65 -10.45 1.31
C ALA A 261 3.19 -10.02 1.60
N MET A 262 2.19 -10.66 0.97
CA MET A 262 0.78 -10.36 1.18
C MET A 262 0.27 -10.66 2.59
N ILE A 263 0.90 -11.60 3.30
CA ILE A 263 0.44 -12.03 4.62
C ILE A 263 1.16 -11.34 5.79
N LEU A 264 1.95 -10.29 5.54
CA LEU A 264 2.72 -9.59 6.60
C LEU A 264 1.84 -9.03 7.72
N ALA A 265 0.66 -8.50 7.41
CA ALA A 265 -0.24 -7.98 8.44
C ALA A 265 -0.85 -9.07 9.34
N SER A 266 -0.72 -10.37 8.99
CA SER A 266 -1.07 -11.48 9.89
C SER A 266 -0.25 -11.45 11.19
N THR A 267 0.91 -10.78 11.18
CA THR A 267 1.76 -10.57 12.36
C THR A 267 1.05 -9.85 13.51
N LEU A 268 -0.12 -9.26 13.30
CA LEU A 268 -0.96 -8.80 14.41
C LEU A 268 -1.25 -9.93 15.40
N CYS A 269 -1.51 -11.15 14.92
CA CYS A 269 -1.96 -12.26 15.75
C CYS A 269 -1.06 -13.50 15.69
N THR A 270 -0.07 -13.56 14.80
CA THR A 270 0.82 -14.71 14.60
C THR A 270 1.93 -14.70 15.64
N ASP A 271 1.95 -15.63 16.57
CA ASP A 271 2.87 -15.65 17.72
C ASP A 271 4.02 -16.66 17.57
N SER A 272 4.05 -17.38 16.47
CA SER A 272 5.11 -18.35 16.17
C SER A 272 5.32 -18.56 14.67
N VAL A 273 6.48 -19.08 14.32
CA VAL A 273 6.77 -19.49 12.94
C VAL A 273 5.83 -20.61 12.46
N GLU A 274 5.34 -21.45 13.36
CA GLU A 274 4.36 -22.50 13.05
C GLU A 274 3.03 -21.91 12.60
N GLU A 275 2.51 -20.90 13.31
CA GLU A 275 1.31 -20.17 12.92
C GLU A 275 1.50 -19.46 11.59
N ALA A 276 2.66 -18.84 11.37
CA ALA A 276 2.99 -18.22 10.09
C ALA A 276 2.98 -19.23 8.94
N ARG A 277 3.52 -20.43 9.15
CA ARG A 277 3.48 -21.52 8.15
C ARG A 277 2.07 -21.99 7.85
N ALA A 278 1.21 -22.07 8.85
CA ALA A 278 -0.19 -22.47 8.66
C ALA A 278 -0.93 -21.47 7.75
N ILE A 279 -0.69 -20.17 7.94
CA ILE A 279 -1.25 -19.11 7.07
C ILE A 279 -0.58 -19.15 5.68
N ASP A 280 0.72 -19.31 5.63
CA ASP A 280 1.50 -19.35 4.39
C ASP A 280 1.16 -20.57 3.50
N ALA A 281 0.60 -21.62 4.08
CA ALA A 281 0.23 -22.82 3.34
C ALA A 281 -0.85 -22.58 2.27
N TYR A 282 -1.74 -21.61 2.48
CA TYR A 282 -2.78 -21.23 1.51
C TYR A 282 -2.55 -19.86 0.86
N ALA A 283 -1.50 -19.15 1.22
CA ALA A 283 -1.19 -17.84 0.64
C ALA A 283 -0.91 -17.88 -0.88
N PRO A 284 -0.22 -18.90 -1.43
CA PRO A 284 -0.06 -19.03 -2.88
C PRO A 284 -1.38 -19.21 -3.64
N ASP A 285 -2.34 -19.92 -3.05
CA ASP A 285 -3.66 -20.08 -3.64
C ASP A 285 -4.42 -18.76 -3.67
N ILE A 286 -4.40 -17.99 -2.57
CA ILE A 286 -4.98 -16.63 -2.54
C ILE A 286 -4.33 -15.74 -3.60
N ARG A 287 -2.99 -15.77 -3.72
CA ARG A 287 -2.30 -15.04 -4.77
C ARG A 287 -2.75 -15.45 -6.18
N ALA A 288 -2.91 -16.76 -6.41
CA ALA A 288 -3.39 -17.28 -7.69
C ALA A 288 -4.82 -16.79 -8.00
N TYR A 289 -5.70 -16.76 -7.00
CA TYR A 289 -7.03 -16.16 -7.15
C TYR A 289 -6.94 -14.67 -7.49
N ILE A 290 -6.15 -13.90 -6.76
CA ILE A 290 -5.95 -12.46 -7.03
C ILE A 290 -5.44 -12.24 -8.46
N ALA A 291 -4.50 -13.06 -8.92
CA ALA A 291 -3.96 -12.98 -10.27
C ALA A 291 -4.97 -13.42 -11.36
N SER A 292 -6.04 -14.13 -11.00
CA SER A 292 -7.12 -14.50 -11.92
C SER A 292 -8.21 -13.43 -12.05
N LEU A 293 -8.20 -12.40 -11.20
CA LEU A 293 -9.20 -11.35 -11.24
C LEU A 293 -9.05 -10.49 -12.50
N GLU A 294 -10.19 -10.15 -13.07
CA GLU A 294 -10.30 -9.17 -14.15
C GLU A 294 -10.94 -7.88 -13.62
N PRO A 295 -10.62 -6.71 -14.18
CA PRO A 295 -11.30 -5.48 -13.84
C PRO A 295 -12.79 -5.57 -14.21
N PRO A 296 -13.66 -4.84 -13.49
CA PRO A 296 -15.05 -4.73 -13.89
C PRO A 296 -15.15 -4.07 -15.26
N LYS A 297 -16.20 -4.41 -16.00
CA LYS A 297 -16.51 -3.70 -17.27
C LYS A 297 -17.06 -2.33 -16.95
N TYR A 298 -16.65 -1.32 -17.73
CA TYR A 298 -17.19 0.03 -17.61
C TYR A 298 -18.73 0.00 -17.80
N PRO A 299 -19.50 0.50 -16.82
CA PRO A 299 -20.95 0.29 -16.82
C PRO A 299 -21.75 1.35 -17.56
N PHE A 300 -21.10 2.34 -18.19
CA PHE A 300 -21.73 3.43 -18.89
C PHE A 300 -21.37 3.42 -20.38
N ASP A 301 -21.98 4.31 -21.17
CA ASP A 301 -21.71 4.42 -22.60
C ASP A 301 -20.25 4.86 -22.88
N ILE A 302 -19.71 4.35 -23.99
CA ILE A 302 -18.38 4.69 -24.51
C ILE A 302 -18.54 5.15 -25.95
N ASP A 303 -18.04 6.34 -26.27
CA ASP A 303 -17.87 6.74 -27.67
C ASP A 303 -16.69 5.97 -28.29
N ARG A 304 -17.00 4.89 -28.98
CA ARG A 304 -16.02 3.99 -29.57
C ARG A 304 -15.10 4.68 -30.57
N LYS A 305 -15.65 5.60 -31.39
CA LYS A 305 -14.87 6.34 -32.37
C LYS A 305 -13.87 7.29 -31.69
N LEU A 306 -14.30 7.96 -30.64
CA LEU A 306 -13.42 8.83 -29.86
C LEU A 306 -12.38 8.00 -29.07
N ALA A 307 -12.78 6.84 -28.54
CA ALA A 307 -11.87 5.92 -27.85
C ALA A 307 -10.76 5.39 -28.79
N ASP A 308 -11.06 5.07 -30.06
CA ASP A 308 -10.07 4.65 -31.05
C ASP A 308 -9.07 5.78 -31.36
N GLN A 309 -9.52 7.03 -31.41
CA GLN A 309 -8.62 8.19 -31.52
C GLN A 309 -7.74 8.31 -30.26
N GLY A 310 -8.35 8.17 -29.09
CA GLY A 310 -7.66 8.21 -27.80
C GLY A 310 -6.61 7.11 -27.66
N ARG A 311 -6.83 5.93 -28.23
CA ARG A 311 -5.83 4.87 -28.30
C ARG A 311 -4.56 5.34 -29.02
N GLY A 312 -4.69 6.07 -30.14
CA GLY A 312 -3.53 6.63 -30.86
C GLY A 312 -2.72 7.59 -29.98
N VAL A 313 -3.41 8.52 -29.32
CA VAL A 313 -2.78 9.48 -28.39
C VAL A 313 -2.11 8.76 -27.20
N PHE A 314 -2.78 7.76 -26.62
CA PHE A 314 -2.26 6.96 -25.54
C PHE A 314 -0.98 6.21 -25.91
N LEU A 315 -0.96 5.59 -27.08
CA LEU A 315 0.21 4.88 -27.59
C LEU A 315 1.43 5.81 -27.75
N GLN A 316 1.20 7.05 -28.14
CA GLN A 316 2.25 8.04 -28.33
C GLN A 316 2.79 8.61 -27.02
N HIS A 317 1.93 8.88 -26.03
CA HIS A 317 2.29 9.68 -24.84
C HIS A 317 2.33 8.90 -23.53
N CYS A 318 1.71 7.72 -23.44
CA CYS A 318 1.50 7.02 -22.17
C CYS A 318 2.06 5.59 -22.17
N SER A 319 2.06 4.90 -23.32
CA SER A 319 2.33 3.47 -23.40
C SER A 319 3.76 3.09 -23.01
N ALA A 320 4.73 3.98 -23.16
CA ALA A 320 6.13 3.74 -22.79
C ALA A 320 6.27 3.35 -21.31
N CYS A 321 5.43 3.92 -20.42
CA CYS A 321 5.41 3.62 -19.00
C CYS A 321 4.29 2.63 -18.62
N HIS A 322 3.10 2.78 -19.21
CA HIS A 322 1.89 2.04 -18.81
C HIS A 322 1.59 0.80 -19.67
N GLY A 323 2.39 0.56 -20.71
CA GLY A 323 2.19 -0.56 -21.61
C GLY A 323 1.08 -0.39 -22.64
N THR A 324 0.76 -1.47 -23.34
CA THR A 324 -0.28 -1.53 -24.37
C THR A 324 -1.41 -2.47 -23.94
N TYR A 325 -2.57 -2.35 -24.59
CA TYR A 325 -3.78 -3.10 -24.23
C TYR A 325 -4.41 -3.70 -25.49
N GLY A 326 -5.17 -4.79 -25.33
CA GLY A 326 -5.75 -5.54 -26.41
C GLY A 326 -5.00 -6.85 -26.70
N ALA A 327 -5.05 -7.35 -27.94
CA ALA A 327 -4.50 -8.66 -28.30
C ALA A 327 -2.97 -8.74 -28.10
N ASP A 328 -2.26 -7.64 -28.37
CA ASP A 328 -0.79 -7.56 -28.26
C ASP A 328 -0.38 -6.74 -27.01
N ALA A 329 -1.08 -6.96 -25.89
CA ALA A 329 -0.84 -6.23 -24.66
C ALA A 329 0.55 -6.49 -24.10
N THR A 330 1.25 -5.41 -23.75
CA THR A 330 2.54 -5.45 -23.06
C THR A 330 2.49 -4.60 -21.81
N TYR A 331 3.31 -4.94 -20.81
CA TYR A 331 3.49 -4.09 -19.64
C TYR A 331 4.96 -4.07 -19.24
N PRO A 332 5.61 -2.88 -19.22
CA PRO A 332 7.06 -2.79 -19.10
C PRO A 332 7.61 -2.98 -17.69
N ASN A 333 6.76 -3.01 -16.65
CA ASN A 333 7.21 -3.16 -15.26
C ASN A 333 8.29 -2.14 -14.83
N LEU A 334 8.03 -0.86 -15.07
CA LEU A 334 8.99 0.19 -14.83
C LEU A 334 8.78 0.89 -13.49
N VAL A 335 9.89 1.18 -12.80
CA VAL A 335 9.96 2.19 -11.76
C VAL A 335 10.45 3.48 -12.39
N VAL A 336 9.64 4.51 -12.32
CA VAL A 336 9.95 5.84 -12.85
C VAL A 336 10.60 6.67 -11.75
N GLY A 337 11.76 7.24 -12.01
CA GLY A 337 12.50 8.07 -11.07
C GLY A 337 11.71 9.30 -10.61
N LEU A 338 11.98 9.77 -9.41
CA LEU A 338 11.27 10.91 -8.81
C LEU A 338 11.46 12.22 -9.61
N ASP A 339 12.61 12.38 -10.24
CA ASP A 339 12.95 13.52 -11.12
C ASP A 339 12.13 13.53 -12.42
N VAL A 340 11.71 12.34 -12.89
CA VAL A 340 10.91 12.19 -14.11
C VAL A 340 9.41 12.28 -13.79
N VAL A 341 8.92 11.54 -12.78
CA VAL A 341 7.49 11.53 -12.46
C VAL A 341 7.06 12.76 -11.67
N GLY A 342 7.95 13.35 -10.87
CA GLY A 342 7.74 14.58 -10.11
C GLY A 342 6.63 14.51 -9.05
N THR A 343 6.03 13.34 -8.79
CA THR A 343 4.97 13.18 -7.77
C THR A 343 5.55 13.28 -6.36
N ASP A 344 4.68 13.35 -5.34
CA ASP A 344 5.12 13.47 -3.95
C ASP A 344 6.23 12.45 -3.63
N PRO A 345 7.42 12.91 -3.20
CA PRO A 345 8.56 12.03 -3.02
C PRO A 345 8.62 11.34 -1.66
N ALA A 346 7.74 11.71 -0.71
CA ALA A 346 7.90 11.31 0.68
C ALA A 346 7.98 9.79 0.86
N LEU A 347 7.01 9.05 0.30
CA LEU A 347 6.96 7.59 0.43
C LEU A 347 8.18 6.89 -0.20
N ALA A 348 8.65 7.34 -1.36
CA ALA A 348 9.81 6.73 -2.00
C ALA A 348 11.11 7.07 -1.27
N ARG A 349 11.22 8.27 -0.69
CA ARG A 349 12.41 8.70 0.05
C ARG A 349 12.60 7.97 1.35
N THR A 350 11.56 7.75 2.15
CA THR A 350 11.68 6.98 3.41
C THR A 350 12.24 5.59 3.17
N ALA A 351 11.85 4.98 2.05
CA ALA A 351 12.30 3.64 1.67
C ALA A 351 13.78 3.58 1.25
N VAL A 352 14.38 4.67 0.73
CA VAL A 352 15.77 4.67 0.21
C VAL A 352 16.75 5.43 1.10
N ASN A 353 16.29 6.26 2.04
CA ASN A 353 17.17 7.05 2.93
C ASN A 353 17.71 6.25 4.13
N GLY A 354 17.38 4.96 4.24
CA GLY A 354 17.77 4.12 5.37
C GLY A 354 16.84 4.20 6.58
N GLU A 355 15.82 5.06 6.55
CA GLU A 355 14.84 5.21 7.64
C GLU A 355 14.07 3.90 7.92
N GLU A 356 13.86 3.07 6.89
CA GLU A 356 13.15 1.80 6.97
C GLU A 356 14.07 0.56 7.07
N ASP A 357 15.39 0.74 7.05
CA ASP A 357 16.37 -0.37 7.03
C ASP A 357 16.19 -1.37 8.17
N ARG A 358 15.79 -0.90 9.36
CA ARG A 358 15.53 -1.78 10.51
C ARG A 358 14.39 -2.76 10.23
N PHE A 359 13.36 -2.35 9.49
CA PHE A 359 12.24 -3.19 9.09
C PHE A 359 12.61 -4.15 7.97
N PHE A 360 13.47 -3.70 7.04
CA PHE A 360 14.02 -4.57 5.99
C PHE A 360 14.89 -5.66 6.58
N ARG A 361 15.73 -5.32 7.56
CA ARG A 361 16.54 -6.32 8.32
C ARG A 361 15.65 -7.26 9.12
N TRP A 362 14.60 -6.75 9.77
CA TRP A 362 13.65 -7.57 10.49
C TRP A 362 13.01 -8.61 9.55
N MET A 363 12.51 -8.17 8.40
CA MET A 363 11.92 -9.07 7.40
C MET A 363 12.92 -10.10 6.90
N ALA A 364 14.13 -9.69 6.54
CA ALA A 364 15.19 -10.59 6.04
C ALA A 364 15.56 -11.69 7.05
N GLN A 365 15.51 -11.41 8.35
CA GLN A 365 15.78 -12.37 9.42
C GLN A 365 14.58 -13.25 9.77
N SER A 366 13.38 -12.87 9.35
CA SER A 366 12.14 -13.53 9.73
C SER A 366 11.75 -14.68 8.79
N PHE A 367 10.74 -15.43 9.20
CA PHE A 367 10.09 -16.41 8.34
C PHE A 367 9.63 -15.79 7.00
N TYR A 368 9.21 -14.54 7.00
CA TYR A 368 8.69 -13.85 5.81
C TYR A 368 9.80 -13.49 4.80
N GLY A 369 11.04 -13.37 5.23
CA GLY A 369 12.18 -13.10 4.35
C GLY A 369 12.64 -14.28 3.50
N LYS A 370 12.11 -15.49 3.74
CA LYS A 370 12.43 -16.66 2.91
C LYS A 370 11.71 -16.56 1.57
N ASN A 371 12.45 -16.44 0.47
CA ASN A 371 11.97 -16.25 -0.90
C ASN A 371 11.20 -14.94 -1.16
N SER A 372 11.26 -14.00 -0.22
CA SER A 372 10.67 -12.68 -0.34
C SER A 372 11.59 -11.68 0.35
N ARG A 373 11.59 -10.44 -0.10
CA ARG A 373 12.41 -9.38 0.51
C ARG A 373 11.79 -8.01 0.28
N LEU A 374 12.25 -7.05 1.04
CA LEU A 374 12.01 -5.64 0.80
C LEU A 374 13.27 -5.00 0.21
N ALA A 375 13.13 -4.42 -0.97
CA ALA A 375 14.21 -3.77 -1.71
C ALA A 375 13.62 -2.59 -2.50
N PRO A 376 13.43 -1.43 -1.87
CA PRO A 376 12.81 -0.28 -2.50
C PRO A 376 13.68 0.26 -3.65
N ALA A 377 13.03 0.98 -4.56
CA ALA A 377 13.68 1.71 -5.61
C ALA A 377 13.38 3.22 -5.48
N PRO A 378 14.26 4.10 -6.00
CA PRO A 378 14.13 5.55 -5.83
C PRO A 378 13.10 6.16 -6.80
N GLY A 379 11.86 5.68 -6.74
CA GLY A 379 10.79 6.11 -7.62
C GLY A 379 9.48 5.36 -7.38
N TYR A 380 8.57 5.48 -8.34
CA TYR A 380 7.27 4.83 -8.30
C TYR A 380 7.03 3.95 -9.50
N VAL A 381 6.40 2.80 -9.26
CA VAL A 381 5.94 1.93 -10.34
C VAL A 381 4.89 2.66 -11.17
N ALA A 382 5.11 2.78 -12.48
CA ALA A 382 4.05 3.13 -13.41
C ALA A 382 3.08 1.94 -13.50
N PRO A 383 1.85 2.02 -12.95
CA PRO A 383 0.98 0.85 -12.82
C PRO A 383 0.38 0.46 -14.16
N PRO A 384 0.01 -0.82 -14.36
CA PRO A 384 -0.93 -1.17 -15.42
C PRO A 384 -2.25 -0.45 -15.20
N LEU A 385 -2.92 -0.03 -16.26
CA LEU A 385 -4.14 0.79 -16.19
C LEU A 385 -5.43 -0.01 -16.40
N ASP A 386 -5.37 -1.34 -16.32
CA ASP A 386 -6.56 -2.18 -16.37
C ASP A 386 -7.57 -1.69 -15.30
N GLY A 387 -8.80 -1.39 -15.72
CA GLY A 387 -9.87 -0.87 -14.86
C GLY A 387 -9.54 0.47 -14.19
N VAL A 388 -8.66 1.30 -14.77
CA VAL A 388 -8.22 2.56 -14.16
C VAL A 388 -9.38 3.49 -13.83
N TRP A 389 -10.42 3.49 -14.64
CA TRP A 389 -11.61 4.30 -14.46
C TRP A 389 -12.34 4.06 -13.11
N ALA A 390 -12.24 2.85 -12.55
CA ALA A 390 -12.87 2.47 -11.28
C ALA A 390 -12.01 2.78 -10.05
N THR A 391 -10.73 3.15 -10.21
CA THR A 391 -9.74 3.14 -9.13
C THR A 391 -9.38 4.52 -8.58
N ALA A 392 -10.33 5.47 -8.66
CA ALA A 392 -10.15 6.76 -7.98
C ALA A 392 -9.98 6.56 -6.46
N PRO A 393 -9.21 7.44 -5.80
CA PRO A 393 -8.47 8.58 -6.31
C PRO A 393 -7.11 8.18 -6.91
N TYR A 394 -6.47 9.10 -7.61
CA TYR A 394 -5.28 8.81 -8.39
C TYR A 394 -3.99 9.29 -7.73
N LEU A 395 -2.85 8.85 -8.28
CA LEU A 395 -1.51 8.81 -7.72
C LEU A 395 -1.38 7.83 -6.55
N HIS A 396 -0.13 7.56 -6.15
CA HIS A 396 0.18 6.62 -5.06
C HIS A 396 -0.42 7.04 -3.70
N ASN A 397 -0.62 8.33 -3.51
CA ASN A 397 -1.18 8.93 -2.29
C ASN A 397 -2.67 9.26 -2.39
N GLY A 398 -3.32 9.07 -3.54
CA GLY A 398 -4.74 9.35 -3.71
C GLY A 398 -5.08 10.86 -3.76
N SER A 399 -4.14 11.72 -4.14
CA SER A 399 -4.31 13.17 -4.06
C SER A 399 -5.17 13.80 -5.16
N ILE A 400 -5.49 13.05 -6.23
CA ILE A 400 -6.23 13.56 -7.39
C ILE A 400 -7.55 12.79 -7.55
N PRO A 401 -8.72 13.45 -7.48
CA PRO A 401 -10.02 12.77 -7.47
C PRO A 401 -10.47 12.20 -8.82
N THR A 402 -9.96 12.72 -9.95
CA THR A 402 -10.40 12.31 -11.29
C THR A 402 -9.25 12.20 -12.28
N ILE A 403 -9.39 11.35 -13.32
CA ILE A 403 -8.40 11.25 -14.41
C ILE A 403 -8.35 12.56 -15.20
N ALA A 404 -9.46 13.24 -15.39
CA ALA A 404 -9.47 14.53 -16.08
C ALA A 404 -8.54 15.54 -15.40
N ALA A 405 -8.58 15.62 -14.05
CA ALA A 405 -7.65 16.47 -13.29
C ALA A 405 -6.22 15.93 -13.33
N LEU A 406 -6.02 14.61 -13.43
CA LEU A 406 -4.69 14.02 -13.60
C LEU A 406 -4.05 14.43 -14.93
N LEU A 407 -4.83 14.49 -16.02
CA LEU A 407 -4.36 14.83 -17.35
C LEU A 407 -4.22 16.35 -17.60
N GLU A 408 -4.68 17.19 -16.69
CA GLU A 408 -4.58 18.65 -16.78
C GLU A 408 -4.19 19.22 -15.40
N SER A 409 -2.88 19.37 -15.17
CA SER A 409 -2.35 19.68 -13.83
C SER A 409 -2.83 21.03 -13.29
N ALA A 410 -3.12 22.00 -14.16
CA ALA A 410 -3.67 23.31 -13.77
C ALA A 410 -5.09 23.24 -13.18
N LYS A 411 -5.81 22.13 -13.39
CA LYS A 411 -7.16 21.90 -12.87
C LYS A 411 -7.22 21.03 -11.63
N ARG A 412 -6.08 20.68 -11.05
CA ARG A 412 -6.03 19.85 -9.83
C ARG A 412 -6.48 20.67 -8.63
N PRO A 413 -7.45 20.15 -7.83
CA PRO A 413 -7.91 20.85 -6.64
C PRO A 413 -6.80 20.90 -5.58
N LYS A 414 -6.62 22.05 -4.94
CA LYS A 414 -5.70 22.21 -3.81
C LYS A 414 -6.27 21.58 -2.54
N TYR A 415 -7.56 21.77 -2.32
CA TYR A 415 -8.33 21.21 -1.21
C TYR A 415 -9.64 20.68 -1.73
N TRP A 416 -9.98 19.45 -1.37
CA TRP A 416 -11.21 18.85 -1.85
C TRP A 416 -11.85 17.88 -0.86
N VAL A 417 -13.14 17.67 -1.01
CA VAL A 417 -13.92 16.72 -0.21
C VAL A 417 -14.84 15.91 -1.13
N ARG A 418 -15.15 14.69 -0.70
CA ARG A 418 -16.17 13.85 -1.32
C ARG A 418 -17.10 13.24 -0.29
N SER A 419 -18.25 12.70 -0.71
CA SER A 419 -19.03 11.81 0.14
C SER A 419 -18.27 10.50 0.34
N VAL A 420 -18.14 10.06 1.58
CA VAL A 420 -17.50 8.80 1.95
C VAL A 420 -18.53 7.69 2.08
N GLU A 421 -19.72 8.06 2.54
CA GLU A 421 -20.85 7.16 2.77
C GLU A 421 -21.53 6.72 1.46
N SER A 422 -21.55 7.63 0.48
CA SER A 422 -22.11 7.39 -0.85
C SER A 422 -21.23 8.05 -1.91
N PRO A 423 -20.10 7.45 -2.25
CA PRO A 423 -19.21 8.00 -3.26
C PRO A 423 -19.90 8.07 -4.63
N GLY A 424 -20.07 9.30 -5.14
CA GLY A 424 -20.55 9.50 -6.50
C GLY A 424 -19.41 9.28 -7.51
N PHE A 425 -19.75 8.77 -8.68
CA PHE A 425 -18.82 8.62 -9.79
C PHE A 425 -19.18 9.60 -10.93
N ASP A 426 -18.18 10.31 -11.44
CA ASP A 426 -18.31 11.16 -12.61
C ASP A 426 -17.81 10.41 -13.87
N PRO A 427 -18.73 9.97 -14.77
CA PRO A 427 -18.36 9.21 -15.95
C PRO A 427 -17.68 10.06 -17.05
N ARG A 428 -17.69 11.39 -16.93
CA ARG A 428 -17.03 12.30 -17.88
C ARG A 428 -15.60 12.59 -17.43
N ALA A 429 -15.42 12.87 -16.13
CA ALA A 429 -14.11 13.14 -15.56
C ALA A 429 -13.34 11.86 -15.19
N LEU A 430 -13.98 10.69 -15.16
CA LEU A 430 -13.49 9.41 -14.71
C LEU A 430 -12.87 9.48 -13.30
N GLY A 431 -13.75 9.39 -12.32
CA GLY A 431 -13.34 9.42 -10.92
C GLY A 431 -14.49 9.83 -10.01
N TRP A 432 -14.14 10.34 -8.85
CA TRP A 432 -15.15 10.70 -7.86
C TRP A 432 -15.79 12.06 -8.14
N THR A 433 -17.09 12.14 -7.89
CA THR A 433 -17.74 13.43 -7.67
C THR A 433 -17.18 14.05 -6.40
N TYR A 434 -16.64 15.25 -6.50
CA TYR A 434 -16.00 15.96 -5.40
C TYR A 434 -16.39 17.45 -5.39
N ALA A 435 -16.14 18.11 -4.28
CA ALA A 435 -16.28 19.56 -4.16
C ALA A 435 -14.95 20.17 -3.71
N GLU A 436 -14.52 21.22 -4.39
CA GLU A 436 -13.37 21.99 -3.97
C GLU A 436 -13.67 22.82 -2.72
N ARG A 437 -12.64 23.10 -1.95
CA ARG A 437 -12.68 23.98 -0.78
C ARG A 437 -11.72 25.14 -0.96
N ALA A 438 -12.08 26.31 -0.42
CA ALA A 438 -11.21 27.47 -0.40
C ALA A 438 -10.12 27.38 0.69
N TYR A 439 -10.22 26.39 1.60
CA TYR A 439 -9.34 26.20 2.74
C TYR A 439 -8.99 24.73 2.94
N GLY A 440 -7.82 24.49 3.53
CA GLY A 440 -7.39 23.16 3.95
C GLY A 440 -7.86 22.81 5.37
N LYS A 441 -7.27 21.75 5.94
CA LYS A 441 -7.63 21.22 7.25
C LYS A 441 -7.56 22.25 8.39
N ALA A 442 -6.68 23.23 8.31
CA ALA A 442 -6.55 24.28 9.32
C ALA A 442 -7.76 25.22 9.39
N GLY A 443 -8.52 25.34 8.29
CA GLY A 443 -9.72 26.17 8.20
C GLY A 443 -11.03 25.41 8.48
N ALA A 444 -10.97 24.11 8.76
CA ALA A 444 -12.14 23.31 9.02
C ALA A 444 -12.88 23.72 10.30
N ALA A 445 -14.21 23.76 10.25
CA ALA A 445 -15.06 24.21 11.35
C ALA A 445 -15.00 23.24 12.56
N ASP A 446 -14.86 21.95 12.30
CA ASP A 446 -14.81 20.91 13.32
C ASP A 446 -13.93 19.72 12.91
N ALA A 447 -13.85 18.72 13.77
CA ALA A 447 -13.02 17.53 13.55
C ALA A 447 -13.61 16.61 12.47
N ASP A 448 -14.92 16.61 12.25
CA ASP A 448 -15.58 15.77 11.25
C ASP A 448 -15.33 16.32 9.85
N GLU A 449 -15.47 17.63 9.67
CA GLU A 449 -15.06 18.28 8.42
C GLU A 449 -13.56 18.11 8.15
N ARG A 450 -12.72 18.31 9.18
CA ARG A 450 -11.25 18.22 9.04
C ARG A 450 -10.79 16.88 8.48
N LYS A 451 -11.33 15.77 8.96
CA LYS A 451 -10.96 14.43 8.48
C LYS A 451 -11.44 14.13 7.07
N ARG A 452 -12.41 14.86 6.53
CA ARG A 452 -12.95 14.70 5.17
C ARG A 452 -12.20 15.50 4.12
N ILE A 453 -11.49 16.58 4.52
CA ILE A 453 -10.73 17.41 3.59
C ILE A 453 -9.46 16.67 3.18
N TYR A 454 -9.29 16.43 1.89
CA TYR A 454 -8.00 16.10 1.32
C TYR A 454 -7.22 17.40 1.10
N ASP A 455 -6.15 17.58 1.85
CA ASP A 455 -5.33 18.81 1.88
C ASP A 455 -3.97 18.52 1.23
N THR A 456 -3.81 18.93 -0.04
CA THR A 456 -2.60 18.63 -0.82
C THR A 456 -1.38 19.43 -0.42
N THR A 457 -1.49 20.30 0.56
CA THR A 457 -0.35 21.08 1.09
C THR A 457 0.37 20.38 2.23
N LEU A 458 -0.18 19.28 2.74
CA LEU A 458 0.44 18.52 3.82
C LEU A 458 1.59 17.65 3.30
N PRO A 459 2.60 17.34 4.13
CA PRO A 459 3.68 16.43 3.75
C PRO A 459 3.14 15.05 3.34
N GLY A 460 3.56 14.57 2.17
CA GLY A 460 3.09 13.29 1.61
C GLY A 460 1.78 13.38 0.81
N TYR A 461 1.03 14.48 0.91
CA TYR A 461 -0.30 14.65 0.28
C TYR A 461 -0.26 15.41 -1.05
N SER A 462 0.91 15.81 -1.54
CA SER A 462 1.03 16.64 -2.74
C SER A 462 0.40 15.97 -3.97
N ASN A 463 -0.29 16.79 -4.78
CA ASN A 463 -0.87 16.40 -6.07
C ASN A 463 -0.02 16.83 -7.27
N GLN A 464 1.24 17.21 -7.03
CA GLN A 464 2.18 17.63 -8.07
C GLN A 464 2.71 16.44 -8.88
N GLY A 465 3.45 16.75 -9.95
CA GLY A 465 4.07 15.76 -10.83
C GLY A 465 3.11 15.07 -11.77
N HIS A 466 3.58 14.05 -12.48
CA HIS A 466 2.81 13.33 -13.51
C HIS A 466 2.09 14.30 -14.48
N THR A 467 2.84 15.24 -15.04
CA THR A 467 2.32 16.32 -15.91
C THR A 467 2.29 15.94 -17.39
N PHE A 468 2.43 14.65 -17.70
CA PHE A 468 2.51 14.13 -19.08
C PHE A 468 1.27 14.43 -19.93
N GLY A 469 0.11 14.67 -19.29
CA GLY A 469 -1.12 15.07 -19.97
C GLY A 469 -1.20 16.54 -20.34
N ASP A 470 -0.35 17.40 -19.80
CA ASP A 470 -0.41 18.86 -20.01
C ASP A 470 -0.06 19.27 -21.44
N VAL A 471 0.73 18.45 -22.14
CA VAL A 471 1.09 18.68 -23.56
C VAL A 471 -0.04 18.35 -24.54
N LEU A 472 -1.07 17.63 -24.08
CA LEU A 472 -2.20 17.22 -24.93
C LEU A 472 -3.17 18.38 -25.17
N ALA A 473 -3.68 18.47 -26.37
CA ALA A 473 -4.80 19.36 -26.67
C ALA A 473 -6.08 18.89 -25.94
N THR A 474 -7.04 19.80 -25.76
CA THR A 474 -8.31 19.47 -25.09
C THR A 474 -9.07 18.29 -25.76
N ALA A 475 -9.06 18.22 -27.09
CA ALA A 475 -9.66 17.12 -27.84
C ALA A 475 -8.92 15.78 -27.61
N GLU A 476 -7.60 15.82 -27.51
CA GLU A 476 -6.78 14.63 -27.24
C GLU A 476 -7.00 14.12 -25.81
N ARG A 477 -7.09 15.01 -24.82
CA ARG A 477 -7.45 14.62 -23.45
C ARG A 477 -8.82 13.95 -23.39
N ALA A 478 -9.82 14.52 -24.09
CA ALA A 478 -11.15 13.91 -24.16
C ALA A 478 -11.11 12.52 -24.81
N ALA A 479 -10.34 12.36 -25.88
CA ALA A 479 -10.17 11.07 -26.56
C ALA A 479 -9.47 10.03 -25.66
N VAL A 480 -8.41 10.44 -24.94
CA VAL A 480 -7.73 9.55 -23.96
C VAL A 480 -8.68 9.12 -22.86
N LEU A 481 -9.52 10.02 -22.31
CA LEU A 481 -10.52 9.64 -21.31
C LEU A 481 -11.48 8.57 -21.84
N GLU A 482 -11.97 8.70 -23.09
CA GLU A 482 -12.81 7.66 -23.70
C GLU A 482 -12.07 6.33 -23.89
N TYR A 483 -10.80 6.37 -24.29
CA TYR A 483 -10.00 5.15 -24.39
C TYR A 483 -9.81 4.45 -23.05
N LEU A 484 -9.54 5.20 -21.97
CA LEU A 484 -9.32 4.64 -20.63
C LEU A 484 -10.57 3.92 -20.07
N LYS A 485 -11.78 4.25 -20.54
CA LYS A 485 -13.01 3.50 -20.22
C LYS A 485 -13.00 2.07 -20.80
N THR A 486 -12.20 1.83 -21.82
CA THR A 486 -12.14 0.52 -22.50
C THR A 486 -11.16 -0.46 -21.84
N LEU A 487 -10.35 -0.01 -20.87
CA LEU A 487 -9.27 -0.79 -20.23
C LEU A 487 -9.74 -1.63 -19.05
#